data_0333d77c2c3968b405c7be4b01c0712e
#
_entry.id   0333d77c2c3968b405c7be4b01c0712e
#
_cell.length_a   1.000
_cell.length_b   1.000
_cell.length_c   1.000
_cell.angle_alpha   90.00
_cell.angle_beta   90.00
_cell.angle_gamma   90.00
#
_symmetry.space_group_name_H-M   'P 1'
#
loop_
_entity.id
_entity.type
_entity.pdbx_description
1 polymer ?
#
loop_
_entity_poly.entity_id
_entity_poly.type
_entity_poly.pdbx_seq_one_letter_code
_entity_poly.pdbx_strand_id
1 'polypeptide(L)'
;MLFRSKKAALWEEVKDRLDEPGTGLSGGQQQRLCIARAISVNPEVILMDEPCSALDPIATAKIEELIDELKKTYTIVIVTHSMAQAVRVSQKTGFFHLGKLIEVGKTEKIFKNPDNKMTQDYITGRFG
;
A
#
# COMPACT_ATOMS: atom_id res chain seq x y z
N MET A 1 10.37 -3.43 -20.06
CA MET A 1 10.37 -2.17 -19.26
C MET A 1 9.14 -1.32 -19.50
N LEU A 2 8.84 -0.94 -20.74
CA LEU A 2 7.69 -0.10 -21.14
C LEU A 2 6.33 -0.52 -20.53
N PHE A 3 5.96 -1.78 -20.69
CA PHE A 3 4.64 -2.31 -20.25
C PHE A 3 4.43 -2.18 -18.74
N ARG A 4 5.46 -2.33 -17.94
CA ARG A 4 5.40 -2.33 -16.47
C ARG A 4 5.43 -0.94 -15.88
N SER A 5 6.18 -0.03 -16.50
CA SER A 5 6.15 1.39 -16.15
C SER A 5 4.78 2.01 -16.48
N LYS A 6 4.12 1.52 -17.54
CA LYS A 6 2.72 1.88 -17.86
C LYS A 6 1.76 1.34 -16.80
N LYS A 7 1.90 0.06 -16.40
CA LYS A 7 1.08 -0.53 -15.32
C LYS A 7 1.27 0.18 -13.98
N ALA A 8 2.47 0.70 -13.69
CA ALA A 8 2.75 1.48 -12.48
C ALA A 8 2.38 2.97 -12.62
N ALA A 9 1.68 3.37 -13.70
CA ALA A 9 1.30 4.74 -14.00
C ALA A 9 2.49 5.74 -13.93
N LEU A 10 3.68 5.29 -14.32
CA LEU A 10 4.92 6.06 -14.22
C LEU A 10 5.51 6.45 -15.58
N TRP A 11 5.16 5.73 -16.66
CA TRP A 11 5.81 5.85 -17.95
C TRP A 11 5.83 7.28 -18.50
N GLU A 12 4.69 7.98 -18.50
CA GLU A 12 4.58 9.33 -19.06
C GLU A 12 5.44 10.36 -18.31
N GLU A 13 5.74 10.09 -17.05
CA GLU A 13 6.56 10.98 -16.23
C GLU A 13 8.07 10.74 -16.36
N VAL A 14 8.49 9.57 -16.87
CA VAL A 14 9.93 9.19 -16.88
C VAL A 14 10.47 8.78 -18.24
N LYS A 15 9.63 8.67 -19.28
CA LYS A 15 10.02 8.17 -20.61
C LYS A 15 11.20 8.92 -21.25
N ASP A 16 11.32 10.22 -20.96
CA ASP A 16 12.36 11.10 -21.51
C ASP A 16 13.57 11.23 -20.56
N ARG A 17 13.60 10.48 -19.46
CA ARG A 17 14.59 10.56 -18.38
C ARG A 17 15.14 9.17 -17.98
N LEU A 18 15.14 8.21 -18.89
CA LEU A 18 15.49 6.82 -18.58
C LEU A 18 16.96 6.61 -18.20
N ASP A 19 17.83 7.51 -18.65
CA ASP A 19 19.27 7.48 -18.37
C ASP A 19 19.65 8.31 -17.13
N GLU A 20 18.67 8.98 -16.50
CA GLU A 20 18.91 9.73 -15.27
C GLU A 20 18.85 8.83 -14.03
N PRO A 21 19.61 9.17 -12.96
CA PRO A 21 19.55 8.44 -11.71
C PRO A 21 18.12 8.48 -11.10
N GLY A 22 17.62 7.32 -10.67
CA GLY A 22 16.31 7.22 -10.02
C GLY A 22 16.18 8.02 -8.72
N THR A 23 17.29 8.41 -8.11
CA THR A 23 17.34 9.29 -6.94
C THR A 23 16.87 10.73 -7.22
N GLY A 24 16.85 11.15 -8.50
CA GLY A 24 16.30 12.44 -8.92
C GLY A 24 14.77 12.46 -9.06
N LEU A 25 14.11 11.34 -8.89
CA LEU A 25 12.66 11.22 -8.91
C LEU A 25 12.04 11.71 -7.60
N SER A 26 10.79 12.19 -7.65
CA SER A 26 9.99 12.47 -6.43
C SER A 26 9.73 11.20 -5.63
N GLY A 27 9.41 11.32 -4.33
CA GLY A 27 9.12 10.16 -3.49
C GLY A 27 8.01 9.27 -4.06
N GLY A 28 6.93 9.85 -4.57
CA GLY A 28 5.85 9.09 -5.20
C GLY A 28 6.26 8.41 -6.52
N GLN A 29 7.14 9.04 -7.30
CA GLN A 29 7.71 8.43 -8.50
C GLN A 29 8.65 7.27 -8.14
N GLN A 30 9.50 7.44 -7.13
CA GLN A 30 10.38 6.38 -6.62
C GLN A 30 9.57 5.18 -6.13
N GLN A 31 8.48 5.42 -5.39
CA GLN A 31 7.59 4.36 -4.92
C GLN A 31 6.96 3.59 -6.08
N ARG A 32 6.44 4.30 -7.09
CA ARG A 32 5.90 3.66 -8.30
C ARG A 32 6.95 2.92 -9.11
N LEU A 33 8.20 3.40 -9.12
CA LEU A 33 9.32 2.69 -9.73
C LEU A 33 9.63 1.37 -8.99
N CYS A 34 9.60 1.37 -7.67
CA CYS A 34 9.75 0.16 -6.86
C CYS A 34 8.62 -0.85 -7.14
N ILE A 35 7.37 -0.38 -7.27
CA ILE A 35 6.23 -1.23 -7.64
C ILE A 35 6.42 -1.80 -9.06
N ALA A 36 6.81 -0.96 -10.04
CA ALA A 36 7.09 -1.41 -11.39
C ALA A 36 8.17 -2.51 -11.45
N ARG A 37 9.20 -2.37 -10.61
CA ARG A 37 10.24 -3.39 -10.44
C ARG A 37 9.69 -4.68 -9.82
N ALA A 38 8.88 -4.58 -8.77
CA ALA A 38 8.28 -5.73 -8.11
C ALA A 38 7.39 -6.55 -9.06
N ILE A 39 6.52 -5.89 -9.82
CA ILE A 39 5.63 -6.58 -10.78
C ILE A 39 6.39 -7.09 -12.02
N SER A 40 7.67 -6.77 -12.14
CA SER A 40 8.49 -7.16 -13.30
C SER A 40 8.71 -8.67 -13.42
N VAL A 41 8.67 -9.39 -12.34
CA VAL A 41 8.84 -10.86 -12.29
C VAL A 41 7.52 -11.63 -12.30
N ASN A 42 6.38 -10.95 -12.51
CA ASN A 42 5.03 -11.51 -12.46
C ASN A 42 4.78 -12.31 -11.16
N PRO A 43 4.89 -11.69 -9.98
CA PRO A 43 4.69 -12.37 -8.72
C PRO A 43 3.23 -12.77 -8.52
N GLU A 44 2.95 -13.78 -7.70
CA GLU A 44 1.59 -14.08 -7.24
C GLU A 44 1.17 -13.15 -6.10
N VAL A 45 2.13 -12.73 -5.28
CA VAL A 45 1.91 -11.88 -4.11
C VAL A 45 2.88 -10.70 -4.13
N ILE A 46 2.36 -9.51 -3.86
CA ILE A 46 3.15 -8.28 -3.67
C ILE A 46 3.09 -7.89 -2.20
N LEU A 47 4.25 -7.70 -1.58
CA LEU A 47 4.36 -7.20 -0.22
C LEU A 47 4.75 -5.73 -0.26
N MET A 48 4.00 -4.88 0.44
CA MET A 48 4.25 -3.46 0.56
C MET A 48 4.37 -3.08 2.04
N ASP A 49 5.49 -2.49 2.41
CA ASP A 49 5.72 -2.01 3.78
C ASP A 49 5.66 -0.49 3.78
N GLU A 50 4.65 0.05 4.48
CA GLU A 50 4.39 1.49 4.63
C GLU A 50 4.46 2.27 3.29
N PRO A 51 3.70 1.86 2.23
CA PRO A 51 3.90 2.36 0.88
C PRO A 51 3.67 3.87 0.70
N CYS A 52 3.01 4.52 1.65
CA CYS A 52 2.67 5.95 1.57
C CYS A 52 3.20 6.79 2.75
N SER A 53 4.00 6.23 3.66
CA SER A 53 4.37 6.89 4.92
C SER A 53 5.12 8.22 4.75
N ALA A 54 5.87 8.39 3.66
CA ALA A 54 6.67 9.60 3.38
C ALA A 54 6.11 10.43 2.21
N LEU A 55 4.85 10.21 1.83
CA LEU A 55 4.24 10.85 0.67
C LEU A 55 3.23 11.93 1.09
N ASP A 56 3.14 12.99 0.27
CA ASP A 56 2.07 13.96 0.36
C ASP A 56 0.71 13.35 -0.05
N PRO A 57 -0.42 14.01 0.23
CA PRO A 57 -1.75 13.46 -0.07
C PRO A 57 -1.99 13.16 -1.55
N ILE A 58 -1.41 13.94 -2.47
CA ILE A 58 -1.59 13.74 -3.92
C ILE A 58 -0.83 12.48 -4.36
N ALA A 59 0.42 12.33 -3.92
CA ALA A 59 1.22 11.14 -4.21
C ALA A 59 0.61 9.89 -3.56
N THR A 60 0.09 10.00 -2.34
CA THR A 60 -0.64 8.92 -1.65
C THR A 60 -1.85 8.46 -2.46
N ALA A 61 -2.68 9.38 -2.95
CA ALA A 61 -3.85 9.05 -3.77
C ALA A 61 -3.45 8.27 -5.03
N LYS A 62 -2.38 8.68 -5.72
CA LYS A 62 -1.86 7.97 -6.90
C LYS A 62 -1.39 6.55 -6.58
N ILE A 63 -0.78 6.33 -5.42
CA ILE A 63 -0.38 4.98 -4.98
C ILE A 63 -1.61 4.13 -4.64
N GLU A 64 -2.61 4.69 -3.97
CA GLU A 64 -3.85 3.99 -3.63
C GLU A 64 -4.64 3.60 -4.88
N GLU A 65 -4.74 4.48 -5.89
CA GLU A 65 -5.32 4.17 -7.20
C GLU A 65 -4.56 3.04 -7.91
N LEU A 66 -3.23 3.07 -7.84
CA LEU A 66 -2.40 2.00 -8.40
C LEU A 66 -2.63 0.67 -7.69
N ILE A 67 -2.75 0.67 -6.35
CA ILE A 67 -3.09 -0.52 -5.57
C ILE A 67 -4.44 -1.09 -6.02
N ASP A 68 -5.45 -0.23 -6.24
CA ASP A 68 -6.77 -0.63 -6.71
C ASP A 68 -6.75 -1.28 -8.10
N GLU A 69 -5.87 -0.82 -8.98
CA GLU A 69 -5.67 -1.48 -10.27
C GLU A 69 -4.92 -2.81 -10.14
N LEU A 70 -3.85 -2.84 -9.35
CA LEU A 70 -3.01 -4.03 -9.21
C LEU A 70 -3.72 -5.18 -8.48
N LYS A 71 -4.60 -4.90 -7.53
CA LYS A 71 -5.36 -5.95 -6.81
C LYS A 71 -6.27 -6.79 -7.71
N LYS A 72 -6.58 -6.31 -8.92
CA LYS A 72 -7.34 -7.08 -9.93
C LYS A 72 -6.55 -8.27 -10.48
N THR A 73 -5.22 -8.20 -10.40
CA THR A 73 -4.30 -9.20 -10.97
C THR A 73 -3.43 -9.88 -9.92
N TYR A 74 -3.09 -9.18 -8.84
CA TYR A 74 -2.15 -9.64 -7.82
C TYR A 74 -2.82 -9.73 -6.45
N THR A 75 -2.37 -10.66 -5.62
CA THR A 75 -2.62 -10.60 -4.18
C THR A 75 -1.66 -9.59 -3.57
N ILE A 76 -2.21 -8.59 -2.86
CA ILE A 76 -1.41 -7.53 -2.24
C ILE A 76 -1.52 -7.62 -0.72
N VAL A 77 -0.39 -7.66 -0.05
CA VAL A 77 -0.29 -7.56 1.41
C VAL A 77 0.39 -6.25 1.76
N ILE A 78 -0.27 -5.42 2.55
CA ILE A 78 0.22 -4.10 2.95
C ILE A 78 0.40 -4.08 4.46
N VAL A 79 1.57 -3.64 4.92
CA VAL A 79 1.79 -3.23 6.30
C VAL A 79 1.66 -1.71 6.36
N THR A 80 0.83 -1.20 7.25
CA THR A 80 0.64 0.23 7.47
C THR A 80 0.20 0.52 8.90
N HIS A 81 0.64 1.65 9.44
CA HIS A 81 0.12 2.19 10.69
C HIS A 81 -1.04 3.18 10.45
N SER A 82 -1.35 3.50 9.20
CA SER A 82 -2.46 4.38 8.83
C SER A 82 -3.78 3.61 8.76
N MET A 83 -4.61 3.73 9.79
CA MET A 83 -5.96 3.17 9.80
C MET A 83 -6.80 3.67 8.62
N ALA A 84 -6.68 4.96 8.30
CA ALA A 84 -7.39 5.56 7.19
C ALA A 84 -7.00 4.91 5.84
N GLN A 85 -5.72 4.62 5.61
CA GLN A 85 -5.26 3.90 4.42
C GLN A 85 -5.79 2.46 4.41
N ALA A 86 -5.69 1.74 5.52
CA ALA A 86 -6.20 0.37 5.61
C ALA A 86 -7.70 0.31 5.25
N VAL A 87 -8.51 1.24 5.75
CA VAL A 87 -9.94 1.33 5.42
C VAL A 87 -10.18 1.56 3.93
N ARG A 88 -9.38 2.42 3.28
CA ARG A 88 -9.59 2.76 1.86
C ARG A 88 -9.19 1.65 0.91
N VAL A 89 -8.08 0.95 1.17
CA VAL A 89 -7.47 0.07 0.15
C VAL A 89 -7.69 -1.42 0.41
N SER A 90 -7.98 -1.84 1.65
CA SER A 90 -8.02 -3.27 1.99
C SER A 90 -9.44 -3.85 2.03
N GLN A 91 -9.56 -5.13 1.71
CA GLN A 91 -10.77 -5.93 1.87
C GLN A 91 -10.74 -6.74 3.16
N LYS A 92 -9.52 -7.06 3.63
CA LYS A 92 -9.27 -7.83 4.84
C LYS A 92 -8.16 -7.15 5.63
N THR A 93 -8.34 -7.03 6.93
CA THR A 93 -7.38 -6.38 7.83
C THR A 93 -7.02 -7.31 8.97
N GLY A 94 -5.72 -7.38 9.30
CA GLY A 94 -5.20 -8.02 10.49
C GLY A 94 -4.59 -6.98 11.43
N PHE A 95 -4.95 -7.03 12.70
CA PHE A 95 -4.35 -6.21 13.74
C PHE A 95 -3.27 -7.01 14.47
N PHE A 96 -2.05 -6.49 14.44
CA PHE A 96 -0.90 -7.04 15.15
C PHE A 96 -0.51 -6.17 16.32
N HIS A 97 -0.16 -6.80 17.42
CA HIS A 97 0.40 -6.14 18.59
C HIS A 97 1.55 -6.98 19.18
N LEU A 98 2.71 -6.37 19.36
CA LEU A 98 3.92 -7.03 19.88
C LEU A 98 4.22 -8.38 19.21
N GLY A 99 4.18 -8.41 17.88
CA GLY A 99 4.47 -9.61 17.08
C GLY A 99 3.38 -10.67 17.05
N LYS A 100 2.23 -10.43 17.68
CA LYS A 100 1.09 -11.36 17.70
C LYS A 100 -0.05 -10.86 16.86
N LEU A 101 -0.66 -11.72 16.07
CA LEU A 101 -1.93 -11.45 15.39
C LEU A 101 -3.06 -11.47 16.43
N ILE A 102 -3.66 -10.33 16.70
CA ILE A 102 -4.73 -10.16 17.69
C ILE A 102 -6.08 -10.48 17.07
N GLU A 103 -6.34 -9.93 15.90
CA GLU A 103 -7.61 -10.12 15.20
C GLU A 103 -7.41 -9.99 13.70
N VAL A 104 -8.19 -10.75 12.91
CA VAL A 104 -8.20 -10.65 11.45
C VAL A 104 -9.61 -10.87 10.94
N GLY A 105 -10.01 -10.08 9.96
CA GLY A 105 -11.35 -10.18 9.37
C GLY A 105 -11.57 -9.21 8.22
N LYS A 106 -12.84 -9.13 7.77
CA LYS A 106 -13.22 -8.11 6.79
C LYS A 106 -12.91 -6.72 7.35
N THR A 107 -12.31 -5.86 6.55
CA THR A 107 -11.89 -4.51 6.96
C THR A 107 -13.03 -3.73 7.60
N GLU A 108 -14.21 -3.77 7.00
CA GLU A 108 -15.38 -3.09 7.54
C GLU A 108 -15.74 -3.57 8.96
N LYS A 109 -15.69 -4.90 9.21
CA LYS A 109 -15.96 -5.47 10.54
C LYS A 109 -14.90 -5.04 11.55
N ILE A 110 -13.61 -5.14 11.19
CA ILE A 110 -12.49 -4.78 12.07
C ILE A 110 -12.62 -3.32 12.54
N PHE A 111 -12.96 -2.40 11.64
CA PHE A 111 -13.01 -0.98 11.98
C PHE A 111 -14.34 -0.50 12.58
N LYS A 112 -15.46 -1.18 12.33
CA LYS A 112 -16.78 -0.79 12.85
C LYS A 112 -17.18 -1.54 14.11
N ASN A 113 -16.89 -2.84 14.16
CA ASN A 113 -17.33 -3.72 15.25
C ASN A 113 -16.35 -4.89 15.44
N PRO A 114 -15.13 -4.63 15.93
CA PRO A 114 -14.17 -5.69 16.24
C PRO A 114 -14.66 -6.58 17.36
N ASP A 115 -14.30 -7.86 17.32
CA ASP A 115 -14.63 -8.82 18.37
C ASP A 115 -13.67 -8.73 19.57
N ASN A 116 -12.44 -8.25 19.33
CA ASN A 116 -11.39 -8.15 20.35
C ASN A 116 -11.34 -6.75 20.96
N LYS A 117 -11.38 -6.68 22.29
CA LYS A 117 -11.31 -5.40 23.00
C LYS A 117 -10.03 -4.62 22.72
N MET A 118 -8.89 -5.30 22.56
CA MET A 118 -7.60 -4.66 22.24
C MET A 118 -7.63 -3.99 20.87
N THR A 119 -8.28 -4.62 19.89
CA THR A 119 -8.53 -4.02 18.57
C THR A 119 -9.41 -2.78 18.69
N GLN A 120 -10.48 -2.86 19.47
CA GLN A 120 -11.38 -1.73 19.71
C GLN A 120 -10.68 -0.56 20.40
N ASP A 121 -9.88 -0.84 21.42
CA ASP A 121 -9.12 0.20 22.15
C ASP A 121 -8.10 0.87 21.22
N TYR A 122 -7.44 0.11 20.36
CA TYR A 122 -6.51 0.66 19.37
C TYR A 122 -7.23 1.59 18.38
N ILE A 123 -8.34 1.15 17.78
CA ILE A 123 -9.10 1.92 16.78
C ILE A 123 -9.70 3.20 17.40
N THR A 124 -10.13 3.14 18.66
CA THR A 124 -10.73 4.29 19.35
C THR A 124 -9.71 5.21 20.00
N GLY A 125 -8.40 4.94 19.85
CA GLY A 125 -7.33 5.73 20.46
C GLY A 125 -7.23 5.59 21.97
N ARG A 126 -7.83 4.56 22.56
CA ARG A 126 -7.77 4.25 24.00
C ARG A 126 -6.67 3.26 24.36
N PHE A 127 -5.78 3.02 23.40
CA PHE A 127 -4.68 2.07 23.53
C PHE A 127 -3.49 2.79 24.18
N GLY A 128 -3.21 2.43 25.39
CA GLY A 128 -2.11 3.03 26.16
C GLY A 128 -2.17 2.63 27.61
#